data_ed14ac5fc745c0ff0288e872beb28dd6
#
_entry.id   ed14ac5fc745c0ff0288e872beb28dd6
#
_cell.length_a   1.000
_cell.length_b   1.000
_cell.length_c   1.000
_cell.angle_alpha   90.00
_cell.angle_beta   90.00
_cell.angle_gamma   90.00
#
_symmetry.space_group_name_H-M   'P 1'
#
loop_
_entity.id
_entity.type
_entity.pdbx_description
1 polymer ?
#
loop_
_entity_poly.entity_id
_entity_poly.type
_entity_poly.pdbx_seq_one_letter_code
_entity_poly.pdbx_strand_id
1 'polypeptide(L)'
;MFFLFENIEIRKFNAIDKFFVSLFLLLPLAIISGPFLSDLFLSLIGVYFIFITVRDGLWKYYKNYFVYVFLCFYIYLLFNSALSDDPIFSLRSSLFYFRYLFFILGAAYLIKMNNKIINYFLIILIILTVIIFFDSIIQF
;
A
#
# COMPACT_ATOMS: atom_id res chain seq x y z
N MET A 1 -0.54 -14.24 -7.50
CA MET A 1 -1.01 -13.32 -6.47
C MET A 1 -2.51 -13.01 -6.58
N PHE A 2 -3.10 -13.00 -7.78
CA PHE A 2 -4.53 -12.71 -8.01
C PHE A 2 -5.51 -13.83 -7.58
N PHE A 3 -5.09 -15.09 -7.55
CA PHE A 3 -5.92 -16.24 -7.18
C PHE A 3 -6.46 -16.27 -5.73
N LEU A 4 -5.92 -15.44 -4.86
CA LEU A 4 -6.22 -15.47 -3.42
C LEU A 4 -7.53 -14.77 -3.03
N PHE A 5 -8.21 -14.09 -3.99
CA PHE A 5 -9.38 -13.25 -3.69
C PHE A 5 -10.59 -13.55 -4.60
N GLU A 6 -10.69 -14.77 -5.15
CA GLU A 6 -11.57 -15.11 -6.27
C GLU A 6 -13.09 -14.99 -5.98
N ASN A 7 -13.53 -15.00 -4.73
CA ASN A 7 -14.95 -15.16 -4.36
C ASN A 7 -15.52 -13.96 -3.57
N ILE A 8 -15.09 -12.72 -3.83
CA ILE A 8 -15.64 -11.56 -3.14
C ILE A 8 -16.41 -10.70 -4.14
N GLU A 9 -17.73 -10.51 -3.90
CA GLU A 9 -18.56 -9.57 -4.66
C GLU A 9 -17.98 -8.14 -4.54
N ILE A 10 -17.73 -7.52 -5.71
CA ILE A 10 -17.17 -6.19 -5.79
C ILE A 10 -18.32 -5.19 -5.92
N ARG A 11 -18.36 -4.23 -5.00
CA ARG A 11 -19.31 -3.12 -5.01
C ARG A 11 -19.15 -2.24 -6.27
N LYS A 12 -20.24 -1.58 -6.69
CA LYS A 12 -20.19 -0.54 -7.74
C LYS A 12 -19.24 0.59 -7.35
N PHE A 13 -18.47 1.06 -8.32
CA PHE A 13 -17.43 2.08 -8.19
C PHE A 13 -18.04 3.46 -7.83
N ASN A 14 -17.76 3.95 -6.63
CA ASN A 14 -18.24 5.23 -6.11
C ASN A 14 -17.22 6.37 -6.35
N ALA A 15 -17.67 7.63 -6.16
CA ALA A 15 -16.80 8.80 -6.27
C ALA A 15 -15.60 8.74 -5.30
N ILE A 16 -15.80 8.22 -4.08
CA ILE A 16 -14.75 8.03 -3.09
C ILE A 16 -13.72 7.01 -3.58
N ASP A 17 -14.17 5.91 -4.18
CA ASP A 17 -13.27 4.88 -4.72
C ASP A 17 -12.38 5.46 -5.83
N LYS A 18 -12.95 6.34 -6.70
CA LYS A 18 -12.20 7.05 -7.75
C LYS A 18 -11.11 7.94 -7.18
N PHE A 19 -11.39 8.64 -6.09
CA PHE A 19 -10.41 9.48 -5.39
C PHE A 19 -9.23 8.64 -4.90
N PHE A 20 -9.48 7.51 -4.22
CA PHE A 20 -8.41 6.64 -3.73
C PHE A 20 -7.65 5.91 -4.83
N VAL A 21 -8.31 5.60 -5.95
CA VAL A 21 -7.62 5.11 -7.15
C VAL A 21 -6.69 6.18 -7.71
N SER A 22 -7.09 7.44 -7.75
CA SER A 22 -6.20 8.51 -8.22
C SER A 22 -5.01 8.71 -7.28
N LEU A 23 -5.19 8.62 -5.96
CA LEU A 23 -4.09 8.63 -4.99
C LEU A 23 -3.13 7.45 -5.21
N PHE A 24 -3.67 6.26 -5.48
CA PHE A 24 -2.85 5.09 -5.77
C PHE A 24 -2.04 5.25 -7.06
N LEU A 25 -2.65 5.81 -8.12
CA LEU A 25 -1.96 6.07 -9.38
C LEU A 25 -0.89 7.17 -9.28
N LEU A 26 -1.08 8.14 -8.37
CA LEU A 26 -0.11 9.21 -8.10
C LEU A 26 1.03 8.77 -7.16
N LEU A 27 0.96 7.57 -6.59
CA LEU A 27 1.97 7.06 -5.66
C LEU A 27 3.41 7.07 -6.23
N PRO A 28 3.67 6.65 -7.49
CA PRO A 28 5.02 6.73 -8.05
C PRO A 28 5.56 8.16 -8.09
N LEU A 29 4.70 9.14 -8.37
CA LEU A 29 5.04 10.55 -8.36
C LEU A 29 5.32 11.08 -6.94
N ALA A 30 4.53 10.62 -5.96
CA ALA A 30 4.73 10.95 -4.56
C ALA A 30 6.07 10.43 -4.02
N ILE A 31 6.52 9.25 -4.46
CA ILE A 31 7.82 8.68 -4.08
C ILE A 31 8.98 9.56 -4.55
N ILE A 32 8.89 10.13 -5.76
CA ILE A 32 9.91 11.03 -6.31
C ILE A 32 9.89 12.38 -5.58
N SER A 33 8.72 12.88 -5.18
CA SER A 33 8.57 14.15 -4.47
C SER A 33 9.15 14.15 -3.06
N GLY A 34 9.32 12.97 -2.46
CA GLY A 34 9.91 12.79 -1.13
C GLY A 34 9.13 11.88 -0.20
N PRO A 35 9.72 11.52 0.95
CA PRO A 35 9.18 10.50 1.84
C PRO A 35 7.86 10.90 2.51
N PHE A 36 7.65 12.18 2.77
CA PHE A 36 6.43 12.65 3.44
C PHE A 36 5.18 12.40 2.61
N LEU A 37 5.21 12.72 1.30
CA LEU A 37 4.03 12.60 0.44
C LEU A 37 3.68 11.15 0.17
N SER A 38 4.68 10.29 -0.05
CA SER A 38 4.48 8.86 -0.21
C SER A 38 3.89 8.20 1.03
N ASP A 39 4.39 8.54 2.23
CA ASP A 39 3.89 8.06 3.50
C ASP A 39 2.44 8.50 3.78
N LEU A 40 2.11 9.73 3.41
CA LEU A 40 0.76 10.26 3.54
C LEU A 40 -0.22 9.50 2.64
N PHE A 41 0.09 9.29 1.36
CA PHE A 41 -0.78 8.56 0.44
C PHE A 41 -0.97 7.10 0.87
N LEU A 42 0.11 6.47 1.29
CA LEU A 42 0.12 5.11 1.79
C LEU A 42 -0.80 4.95 3.02
N SER A 43 -0.70 5.90 3.97
CA SER A 43 -1.52 5.90 5.18
C SER A 43 -3.00 6.17 4.86
N LEU A 44 -3.29 7.11 3.96
CA LEU A 44 -4.66 7.41 3.53
C LEU A 44 -5.34 6.21 2.87
N ILE A 45 -4.65 5.49 1.98
CA ILE A 45 -5.17 4.27 1.35
C ILE A 45 -5.41 3.17 2.40
N GLY A 46 -4.52 3.03 3.38
CA GLY A 46 -4.68 2.09 4.48
C GLY A 46 -5.91 2.40 5.34
N VAL A 47 -6.10 3.66 5.76
CA VAL A 47 -7.27 4.11 6.54
C VAL A 47 -8.56 3.92 5.73
N TYR A 48 -8.54 4.26 4.45
CA TYR A 48 -9.67 4.02 3.55
C TYR A 48 -10.06 2.53 3.52
N PHE A 49 -9.09 1.63 3.42
CA PHE A 49 -9.36 0.19 3.41
C PHE A 49 -9.97 -0.29 4.73
N ILE A 50 -9.48 0.21 5.88
CA ILE A 50 -10.07 -0.10 7.19
C ILE A 50 -11.53 0.36 7.23
N PHE A 51 -11.80 1.59 6.78
CA PHE A 51 -13.15 2.14 6.75
C PHE A 51 -14.11 1.29 5.91
N ILE A 52 -13.70 0.89 4.71
CA ILE A 52 -14.50 0.01 3.83
C ILE A 52 -14.67 -1.38 4.44
N THR A 53 -13.63 -1.92 5.08
CA THR A 53 -13.72 -3.22 5.74
C THR A 53 -14.82 -3.25 6.79
N VAL A 54 -14.91 -2.21 7.61
CA VAL A 54 -15.95 -2.10 8.66
C VAL A 54 -17.32 -1.91 8.03
N ARG A 55 -17.43 -1.06 7.00
CA ARG A 55 -18.70 -0.73 6.36
C ARG A 55 -19.28 -1.89 5.54
N ASP A 56 -18.45 -2.53 4.74
CA ASP A 56 -18.87 -3.53 3.74
C ASP A 56 -18.56 -4.98 4.20
N GLY A 57 -18.04 -5.17 5.42
CA GLY A 57 -17.81 -6.49 6.01
C GLY A 57 -16.70 -7.29 5.33
N LEU A 58 -15.65 -6.64 4.83
CA LEU A 58 -14.58 -7.26 4.04
C LEU A 58 -13.57 -8.06 4.88
N TRP A 59 -13.99 -8.64 6.00
CA TRP A 59 -13.12 -9.39 6.91
C TRP A 59 -12.40 -10.59 6.27
N LYS A 60 -12.94 -11.10 5.16
CA LYS A 60 -12.30 -12.19 4.38
C LYS A 60 -10.90 -11.83 3.86
N TYR A 61 -10.61 -10.53 3.63
CA TYR A 61 -9.29 -10.08 3.19
C TYR A 61 -8.19 -10.37 4.22
N TYR A 62 -8.53 -10.37 5.51
CA TYR A 62 -7.58 -10.64 6.59
C TYR A 62 -7.30 -12.14 6.77
N LYS A 63 -8.16 -13.02 6.29
CA LYS A 63 -7.99 -14.49 6.35
C LYS A 63 -7.18 -15.00 5.15
N ASN A 64 -6.07 -14.36 4.84
CA ASN A 64 -5.23 -14.71 3.71
C ASN A 64 -3.83 -15.13 4.19
N TYR A 65 -3.24 -16.13 3.53
CA TYR A 65 -1.88 -16.58 3.81
C TYR A 65 -0.86 -15.43 3.86
N PHE A 66 -0.98 -14.47 2.95
CA PHE A 66 -0.13 -13.27 2.94
C PHE A 66 -0.18 -12.49 4.27
N VAL A 67 -1.38 -12.32 4.85
CA VAL A 67 -1.54 -11.62 6.14
C VAL A 67 -0.83 -12.37 7.26
N TYR A 68 -0.92 -13.70 7.27
CA TYR A 68 -0.22 -14.52 8.28
C TYR A 68 1.29 -14.41 8.15
N VAL A 69 1.83 -14.46 6.92
CA VAL A 69 3.27 -14.27 6.66
C VAL A 69 3.72 -12.88 7.11
N PHE A 70 2.94 -11.85 6.77
CA PHE A 70 3.24 -10.48 7.20
C PHE A 70 3.23 -10.35 8.73
N LEU A 71 2.25 -10.94 9.42
CA LEU A 71 2.17 -10.91 10.88
C LEU A 71 3.35 -11.63 11.53
N CYS A 72 3.76 -12.77 11.01
CA CYS A 72 4.97 -13.47 11.50
C CYS A 72 6.21 -12.58 11.34
N PHE A 73 6.38 -11.95 10.17
CA PHE A 73 7.48 -11.03 9.93
C PHE A 73 7.40 -9.79 10.85
N TYR A 74 6.22 -9.25 11.07
CA TYR A 74 6.00 -8.11 11.96
C TYR A 74 6.33 -8.43 13.42
N ILE A 75 5.94 -9.60 13.92
CA ILE A 75 6.30 -10.08 15.26
C ILE A 75 7.81 -10.21 15.37
N TYR A 76 8.48 -10.78 14.34
CA TYR A 76 9.94 -10.85 14.31
C TYR A 76 10.59 -9.47 14.39
N LEU A 77 10.08 -8.48 13.64
CA LEU A 77 10.58 -7.10 13.71
C LEU A 77 10.42 -6.49 15.10
N LEU A 78 9.28 -6.67 15.75
CA LEU A 78 9.03 -6.17 17.10
C LEU A 78 9.98 -6.82 18.12
N PHE A 79 10.17 -8.13 18.00
CA PHE A 79 11.10 -8.85 18.87
C PHE A 79 12.54 -8.35 18.71
N ASN A 80 12.99 -8.19 17.47
CA ASN A 80 14.32 -7.67 17.18
C ASN A 80 14.52 -6.23 17.68
N SER A 81 13.49 -5.38 17.54
CA SER A 81 13.48 -4.01 18.04
C SER A 81 13.54 -3.94 19.57
N ALA A 82 12.91 -4.89 20.27
CA ALA A 82 12.95 -4.96 21.72
C ALA A 82 14.32 -5.37 22.28
N LEU A 83 15.13 -6.05 21.46
CA LEU A 83 16.49 -6.50 21.81
C LEU A 83 17.59 -5.52 21.33
N SER A 84 17.23 -4.38 20.73
CA SER A 84 18.20 -3.38 20.28
C SER A 84 18.80 -2.58 21.44
N ASP A 85 19.93 -1.92 21.22
CA ASP A 85 20.60 -1.07 22.20
C ASP A 85 19.70 0.07 22.71
N ASP A 86 18.81 0.58 21.86
CA ASP A 86 17.79 1.59 22.18
C ASP A 86 16.37 1.05 21.90
N PRO A 87 15.78 0.22 22.81
CA PRO A 87 14.52 -0.47 22.56
C PRO A 87 13.34 0.49 22.32
N ILE A 88 13.27 1.61 23.05
CA ILE A 88 12.15 2.56 22.97
C ILE A 88 12.11 3.23 21.58
N PHE A 89 13.26 3.68 21.09
CA PHE A 89 13.37 4.31 19.79
C PHE A 89 13.10 3.32 18.64
N SER A 90 13.67 2.13 18.74
CA SER A 90 13.47 1.04 17.79
C SER A 90 12.02 0.56 17.71
N LEU A 91 11.37 0.33 18.86
CA LEU A 91 9.96 -0.07 18.92
C LEU A 91 9.04 1.01 18.34
N ARG A 92 9.30 2.28 18.62
CA ARG A 92 8.52 3.38 18.04
C ARG A 92 8.51 3.33 16.51
N SER A 93 9.65 3.10 15.88
CA SER A 93 9.76 2.95 14.43
C SER A 93 9.04 1.69 13.95
N SER A 94 9.27 0.54 14.61
CA SER A 94 8.72 -0.76 14.21
C SER A 94 7.20 -0.82 14.31
N LEU A 95 6.59 -0.17 15.29
CA LEU A 95 5.13 -0.12 15.43
C LEU A 95 4.44 0.52 14.21
N PHE A 96 5.06 1.51 13.58
CA PHE A 96 4.49 2.16 12.41
C PHE A 96 4.49 1.29 11.16
N TYR A 97 5.27 0.20 11.10
CA TYR A 97 5.27 -0.71 9.95
C TYR A 97 3.95 -1.44 9.77
N PHE A 98 3.11 -1.54 10.78
CA PHE A 98 1.80 -2.16 10.68
C PHE A 98 0.88 -1.49 9.64
N ARG A 99 1.05 -0.19 9.38
CA ARG A 99 0.31 0.56 8.34
C ARG A 99 0.49 -0.03 6.93
N TYR A 100 1.65 -0.64 6.64
CA TYR A 100 1.93 -1.24 5.33
C TYR A 100 1.00 -2.43 5.04
N LEU A 101 0.58 -3.17 6.06
CA LEU A 101 -0.40 -4.24 5.89
C LEU A 101 -1.71 -3.70 5.32
N PHE A 102 -2.24 -2.65 5.93
CA PHE A 102 -3.49 -2.04 5.48
C PHE A 102 -3.37 -1.41 4.11
N PHE A 103 -2.23 -0.79 3.81
CA PHE A 103 -1.95 -0.28 2.48
C PHE A 103 -1.98 -1.38 1.42
N ILE A 104 -1.28 -2.49 1.64
CA ILE A 104 -1.22 -3.60 0.67
C ILE A 104 -2.60 -4.21 0.45
N LEU A 105 -3.37 -4.40 1.51
CA LEU A 105 -4.74 -4.89 1.40
C LEU A 105 -5.65 -3.89 0.67
N GLY A 106 -5.50 -2.59 0.95
CA GLY A 106 -6.21 -1.52 0.26
C GLY A 106 -5.85 -1.44 -1.23
N ALA A 107 -4.58 -1.50 -1.57
CA ALA A 107 -4.11 -1.54 -2.95
C ALA A 107 -4.65 -2.77 -3.69
N ALA A 108 -4.59 -3.96 -3.07
CA ALA A 108 -5.16 -5.18 -3.63
C ALA A 108 -6.67 -5.06 -3.87
N TYR A 109 -7.40 -4.42 -2.96
CA TYR A 109 -8.83 -4.14 -3.12
C TYR A 109 -9.10 -3.21 -4.31
N LEU A 110 -8.39 -2.08 -4.42
CA LEU A 110 -8.54 -1.13 -5.51
C LEU A 110 -8.25 -1.75 -6.89
N ILE A 111 -7.17 -2.53 -6.98
CA ILE A 111 -6.79 -3.24 -8.22
C ILE A 111 -7.87 -4.25 -8.60
N LYS A 112 -8.43 -4.97 -7.62
CA LYS A 112 -9.49 -5.95 -7.86
C LYS A 112 -10.78 -5.30 -8.36
N MET A 113 -11.12 -4.09 -7.90
CA MET A 113 -12.28 -3.34 -8.37
C MET A 113 -12.20 -3.07 -9.88
N ASN A 114 -10.99 -2.80 -10.41
CA ASN A 114 -10.77 -2.58 -11.82
C ASN A 114 -9.35 -3.00 -12.22
N ASN A 115 -9.24 -4.12 -12.93
CA ASN A 115 -7.95 -4.66 -13.37
C ASN A 115 -7.14 -3.71 -14.26
N LYS A 116 -7.77 -2.69 -14.87
CA LYS A 116 -7.05 -1.68 -15.67
C LYS A 116 -6.19 -0.76 -14.81
N ILE A 117 -6.46 -0.63 -13.50
CA ILE A 117 -5.70 0.23 -12.59
C ILE A 117 -4.23 -0.16 -12.56
N ILE A 118 -3.93 -1.46 -12.56
CA ILE A 118 -2.54 -1.95 -12.56
C ILE A 118 -1.80 -1.53 -13.84
N ASN A 119 -2.47 -1.58 -14.98
CA ASN A 119 -1.87 -1.19 -16.26
C ASN A 119 -1.57 0.31 -16.29
N TYR A 120 -2.49 1.16 -15.82
CA TYR A 120 -2.25 2.60 -15.70
C TYR A 120 -1.12 2.90 -14.72
N PHE A 121 -1.06 2.21 -13.58
CA PHE A 121 0.02 2.35 -12.62
C PHE A 121 1.38 2.02 -13.25
N LEU A 122 1.49 0.91 -13.99
CA LEU A 122 2.71 0.53 -14.69
C LEU A 122 3.12 1.53 -15.76
N ILE A 123 2.17 2.07 -16.52
CA ILE A 123 2.45 3.09 -17.53
C ILE A 123 3.02 4.35 -16.87
N ILE A 124 2.40 4.84 -15.79
CA ILE A 124 2.89 6.01 -15.05
C ILE A 124 4.30 5.75 -14.52
N LEU A 125 4.54 4.58 -13.95
CA LEU A 125 5.84 4.20 -13.42
C LEU A 125 6.92 4.18 -14.52
N ILE A 126 6.62 3.61 -15.69
CA ILE A 126 7.55 3.59 -16.84
C ILE A 126 7.86 5.02 -17.30
N ILE A 127 6.83 5.87 -17.47
CA ILE A 127 7.02 7.27 -17.91
C ILE A 127 7.92 8.01 -16.92
N LEU A 128 7.67 7.90 -15.62
CA LEU A 128 8.46 8.55 -14.59
C LEU A 128 9.91 8.04 -14.57
N THR A 129 10.12 6.74 -14.72
CA THR A 129 11.46 6.15 -14.80
C THR A 129 12.24 6.71 -16.00
N VAL A 130 11.60 6.83 -17.15
CA VAL A 130 12.21 7.42 -18.35
C VAL A 130 12.58 8.89 -18.11
N ILE A 131 11.70 9.67 -17.48
CA ILE A 131 11.97 11.08 -17.18
C ILE A 131 13.18 11.21 -16.24
N ILE A 132 13.25 10.42 -15.17
CA ILE A 132 14.37 10.43 -14.23
C ILE A 132 15.67 10.02 -14.91
N PHE A 133 15.60 9.03 -15.80
CA PHE A 133 16.77 8.58 -16.56
C PHE A 133 17.35 9.70 -17.43
N PHE A 134 16.50 10.43 -18.16
CA PHE A 134 16.95 11.57 -18.96
C PHE A 134 17.47 12.73 -18.10
N ASP A 135 16.80 13.03 -17.00
CA ASP A 135 17.25 14.06 -16.06
C ASP A 135 18.64 13.72 -15.50
N SER A 136 18.87 12.46 -15.14
CA SER A 136 20.18 11.98 -14.67
C SER A 136 21.29 12.15 -15.73
N ILE A 137 20.98 11.92 -17.01
CA ILE A 137 21.96 12.12 -18.08
C ILE A 137 22.31 13.61 -18.30
N ILE A 138 21.31 14.51 -18.14
CA ILE A 138 21.53 15.94 -18.33
C ILE A 138 22.34 16.54 -17.17
N GLN A 139 22.22 15.97 -15.96
CA GLN A 139 22.96 16.44 -14.78
C GLN A 139 24.44 15.99 -14.74
N PHE A 140 24.79 14.98 -15.54
CA PHE A 140 26.17 14.49 -15.72
C PHE A 140 26.82 15.05 -16.96
#